data_6abf70b41ff06780434968cc55551602
#
_entry.id   6abf70b41ff06780434968cc55551602
#
_cell.length_a   1.000
_cell.length_b   1.000
_cell.length_c   1.000
_cell.angle_alpha   90.00
_cell.angle_beta   90.00
_cell.angle_gamma   90.00
#
_symmetry.space_group_name_H-M   'P 1'
#
loop_
_entity.id
_entity.type
_entity.pdbx_description
1 polymer ?
#
loop_
_entity_poly.entity_id
_entity_poly.type
_entity_poly.pdbx_seq_one_letter_code
_entity_poly.pdbx_strand_id
1 'polypeptide(L)'
;RNAGDNSVLPGLSVQHVVAVGESQSAMFLTTYINAVDPLAQVYDGFLVHSRFGGAAPLDGSSIFEEQQTSIPQSVTFRTDLRVPLLAIITETDLFGGVRHGYYFARQPDNQWLRVWEIPGAAHADNYTIQVAPIDTGSAPLDDIVAAYAPTNMLMGQQLGHYINFAPQHHYVAQAALAALNRWVRTGEPAPGAACIKMTETDQPGPILDANGLAQEGVRTPWVDVPIARTSGVGAEESVMSMIFGSGEPFDATTLGRLYPGGTTEYLGSFTVALDTAIQSGFILAADRAEILELAAATYPE
;
A
#
# COMPACT_ATOMS: atom_id res chain seq x y z
N ARG A 1 7.85 21.67 -17.01
CA ARG A 1 6.71 22.29 -17.74
C ARG A 1 7.17 23.18 -18.90
N ASN A 2 8.26 23.87 -18.79
CA ASN A 2 8.77 24.83 -19.79
C ASN A 2 10.08 24.33 -20.42
N ALA A 3 10.10 23.13 -20.96
CA ALA A 3 11.21 22.67 -21.77
C ALA A 3 11.15 23.44 -23.10
N GLY A 4 12.09 24.36 -23.32
CA GLY A 4 12.32 24.96 -24.63
C GLY A 4 12.79 23.90 -25.64
N ASP A 5 13.41 24.32 -26.74
CA ASP A 5 13.85 23.46 -27.86
C ASP A 5 14.75 22.27 -27.48
N ASN A 6 15.25 22.19 -26.23
CA ASN A 6 16.05 21.10 -25.67
C ASN A 6 15.25 20.09 -24.82
N SER A 7 13.98 19.87 -25.12
CA SER A 7 13.16 18.88 -24.39
C SER A 7 13.77 17.49 -24.43
N VAL A 8 13.98 16.86 -23.26
CA VAL A 8 14.39 15.45 -23.14
C VAL A 8 13.33 14.48 -23.68
N LEU A 9 12.09 14.95 -23.88
CA LEU A 9 10.98 14.21 -24.43
C LEU A 9 10.41 14.96 -25.66
N PRO A 10 11.14 14.97 -26.78
CA PRO A 10 10.71 15.69 -27.98
C PRO A 10 9.41 15.11 -28.52
N GLY A 11 8.47 15.98 -28.86
CA GLY A 11 7.15 15.58 -29.39
C GLY A 11 6.09 15.26 -28.33
N LEU A 12 6.43 15.29 -27.01
CA LEU A 12 5.45 15.15 -25.93
C LEU A 12 5.12 16.52 -25.32
N SER A 13 3.84 16.82 -25.22
CA SER A 13 3.33 17.99 -24.51
C SER A 13 2.87 17.57 -23.12
N VAL A 14 3.62 17.96 -22.08
CA VAL A 14 3.27 17.68 -20.68
C VAL A 14 2.09 18.57 -20.27
N GLN A 15 0.95 17.95 -19.94
CA GLN A 15 -0.24 18.63 -19.46
C GLN A 15 -0.31 18.65 -17.93
N HIS A 16 0.00 17.50 -17.29
CA HIS A 16 -0.02 17.35 -15.84
C HIS A 16 1.26 16.67 -15.37
N VAL A 17 1.70 17.03 -14.18
CA VAL A 17 2.87 16.44 -13.51
C VAL A 17 2.46 16.01 -12.11
N VAL A 18 2.57 14.71 -11.83
CA VAL A 18 2.28 14.12 -10.52
C VAL A 18 3.61 13.73 -9.86
N ALA A 19 3.78 14.09 -8.59
CA ALA A 19 4.89 13.59 -7.79
C ALA A 19 4.48 12.32 -7.05
N VAL A 20 5.33 11.30 -7.12
CA VAL A 20 5.15 10.03 -6.42
C VAL A 20 6.35 9.82 -5.50
N GLY A 21 6.11 9.49 -4.25
CA GLY A 21 7.15 9.14 -3.29
C GLY A 21 6.71 7.94 -2.48
N GLU A 22 7.58 6.94 -2.40
CA GLU A 22 7.36 5.71 -1.65
C GLU A 22 8.40 5.61 -0.54
N SER A 23 8.02 5.08 0.63
CA SER A 23 8.92 4.81 1.75
C SER A 23 9.71 6.06 2.19
N GLN A 24 11.02 6.03 2.09
CA GLN A 24 11.89 7.19 2.34
C GLN A 24 11.48 8.40 1.50
N SER A 25 11.20 8.20 0.21
CA SER A 25 10.78 9.27 -0.69
C SER A 25 9.42 9.85 -0.30
N ALA A 26 8.53 9.07 0.34
CA ALA A 26 7.27 9.57 0.88
C ALA A 26 7.49 10.56 2.03
N MET A 27 8.52 10.36 2.86
CA MET A 27 8.90 11.30 3.91
C MET A 27 9.39 12.64 3.32
N PHE A 28 10.25 12.58 2.29
CA PHE A 28 10.69 13.79 1.58
C PHE A 28 9.56 14.48 0.85
N LEU A 29 8.66 13.71 0.21
CA LEU A 29 7.48 14.26 -0.46
C LEU A 29 6.53 14.95 0.53
N THR A 30 6.37 14.39 1.75
CA THR A 30 5.59 15.04 2.82
C THR A 30 6.16 16.41 3.18
N THR A 31 7.48 16.51 3.32
CA THR A 31 8.15 17.80 3.57
C THR A 31 7.98 18.75 2.40
N TYR A 32 8.12 18.24 1.16
CA TYR A 32 7.89 19.07 -0.04
C TYR A 32 6.47 19.64 -0.07
N ILE A 33 5.46 18.79 0.15
CA ILE A 33 4.05 19.20 0.17
C ILE A 33 3.79 20.28 1.21
N ASN A 34 4.34 20.11 2.42
CA ASN A 34 4.07 21.02 3.53
C ASN A 34 4.84 22.34 3.45
N ALA A 35 6.10 22.32 3.00
CA ALA A 35 7.01 23.44 3.10
C ALA A 35 7.37 24.08 1.75
N VAL A 36 7.42 23.32 0.67
CA VAL A 36 7.94 23.80 -0.62
C VAL A 36 6.83 24.06 -1.64
N ASP A 37 5.86 23.16 -1.75
CA ASP A 37 4.79 23.26 -2.75
C ASP A 37 3.98 24.56 -2.69
N PRO A 38 3.70 25.15 -1.53
CA PRO A 38 2.99 26.44 -1.45
C PRO A 38 3.63 27.55 -2.26
N LEU A 39 4.96 27.51 -2.39
CA LEU A 39 5.75 28.50 -3.12
C LEU A 39 6.08 28.03 -4.54
N ALA A 40 6.51 26.77 -4.68
CA ALA A 40 7.02 26.22 -5.94
C ALA A 40 5.92 25.92 -6.96
N GLN A 41 4.78 25.35 -6.52
CA GLN A 41 3.58 25.05 -7.32
C GLN A 41 3.89 24.29 -8.63
N VAL A 42 4.79 23.29 -8.56
CA VAL A 42 5.27 22.54 -9.74
C VAL A 42 4.33 21.42 -10.12
N TYR A 43 3.82 20.68 -9.13
CA TYR A 43 3.04 19.46 -9.34
C TYR A 43 1.54 19.75 -9.33
N ASP A 44 0.79 18.91 -10.06
CA ASP A 44 -0.66 18.94 -10.16
C ASP A 44 -1.34 17.92 -9.24
N GLY A 45 -0.56 17.02 -8.63
CA GLY A 45 -1.03 16.03 -7.67
C GLY A 45 0.12 15.32 -6.99
N PHE A 46 -0.20 14.63 -5.89
CA PHE A 46 0.76 13.91 -5.06
C PHE A 46 0.25 12.52 -4.72
N LEU A 47 1.09 11.48 -4.96
CA LEU A 47 0.91 10.13 -4.43
C LEU A 47 1.97 9.90 -3.35
N VAL A 48 1.53 9.81 -2.10
CA VAL A 48 2.38 9.51 -0.94
C VAL A 48 2.16 8.06 -0.57
N HIS A 49 3.15 7.21 -0.84
CA HIS A 49 3.03 5.76 -0.73
C HIS A 49 3.92 5.22 0.39
N SER A 50 3.37 4.34 1.22
CA SER A 50 4.08 3.65 2.31
C SER A 50 4.80 4.63 3.24
N ARG A 51 4.06 5.60 3.77
CA ARG A 51 4.56 6.63 4.66
C ARG A 51 4.36 6.25 6.12
N PHE A 52 5.41 6.34 6.94
CA PHE A 52 5.29 6.38 8.40
C PHE A 52 4.78 7.75 8.89
N GLY A 53 4.68 7.95 10.20
CA GLY A 53 4.14 9.18 10.79
C GLY A 53 4.98 10.44 10.55
N GLY A 54 6.29 10.32 10.35
CA GLY A 54 7.22 11.44 10.22
C GLY A 54 7.32 12.05 8.83
N ALA A 55 8.26 13.01 8.71
CA ALA A 55 8.66 13.64 7.45
C ALA A 55 10.19 13.82 7.44
N ALA A 56 10.78 14.17 6.30
CA ALA A 56 12.21 14.44 6.20
C ALA A 56 12.54 15.85 6.72
N PRO A 57 13.65 16.03 7.45
CA PRO A 57 14.09 17.35 7.90
C PRO A 57 14.60 18.21 6.74
N LEU A 58 14.55 19.54 6.91
CA LEU A 58 15.07 20.52 5.94
C LEU A 58 16.47 21.04 6.28
N ASP A 59 17.01 20.69 7.44
CA ASP A 59 18.30 21.13 7.94
C ASP A 59 19.51 20.32 7.43
N GLY A 60 19.22 19.30 6.59
CA GLY A 60 20.24 18.42 6.03
C GLY A 60 20.59 17.23 6.92
N SER A 61 19.97 17.08 8.09
CA SER A 61 20.14 15.89 8.92
C SER A 61 19.55 14.65 8.23
N SER A 62 20.11 13.48 8.56
CA SER A 62 19.66 12.21 7.99
C SER A 62 18.32 11.79 8.61
N ILE A 63 17.40 11.28 7.78
CA ILE A 63 16.18 10.64 8.27
C ILE A 63 16.47 9.37 9.09
N PHE A 64 17.68 8.83 9.01
CA PHE A 64 18.12 7.64 9.77
C PHE A 64 18.79 7.98 11.10
N GLU A 65 18.89 9.25 11.48
CA GLU A 65 19.36 9.62 12.81
C GLU A 65 18.36 9.19 13.87
N GLU A 66 18.83 8.49 14.91
CA GLU A 66 17.98 7.95 16.00
C GLU A 66 17.24 9.04 16.79
N GLN A 67 17.82 10.24 16.85
CA GLN A 67 17.23 11.39 17.54
C GLN A 67 17.04 12.57 16.61
N GLN A 68 16.05 12.49 15.73
CA GLN A 68 15.61 13.65 14.98
C GLN A 68 14.82 14.60 15.89
N THR A 69 15.50 15.60 16.41
CA THR A 69 14.87 16.62 17.28
C THR A 69 14.34 17.83 16.50
N SER A 70 14.70 17.96 15.22
CA SER A 70 14.34 19.10 14.37
C SER A 70 12.91 19.05 13.82
N ILE A 71 12.28 17.87 13.82
CA ILE A 71 10.90 17.68 13.34
C ILE A 71 10.09 16.86 14.35
N PRO A 72 8.75 17.05 14.40
CA PRO A 72 7.87 16.19 15.18
C PRO A 72 7.91 14.74 14.69
N GLN A 73 7.73 13.77 15.60
CA GLN A 73 7.62 12.34 15.26
C GLN A 73 6.39 12.07 14.36
N SER A 74 5.34 12.87 14.51
CA SER A 74 4.13 12.80 13.68
C SER A 74 3.93 14.14 12.97
N VAL A 75 3.85 14.08 11.65
CA VAL A 75 3.65 15.24 10.78
C VAL A 75 2.43 15.02 9.93
N THR A 76 1.41 15.85 10.10
CA THR A 76 0.21 15.85 9.26
C THR A 76 0.47 16.62 7.96
N PHE A 77 -0.32 16.34 6.93
CA PHE A 77 -0.36 17.21 5.75
C PHE A 77 -1.03 18.52 6.10
N ARG A 78 -0.63 19.60 5.42
CA ARG A 78 -1.27 20.89 5.56
C ARG A 78 -2.75 20.83 5.15
N THR A 79 -3.59 21.65 5.77
CA THR A 79 -5.04 21.64 5.52
C THR A 79 -5.47 22.45 4.31
N ASP A 80 -4.60 23.31 3.80
CA ASP A 80 -4.81 24.20 2.66
C ASP A 80 -4.09 23.70 1.38
N LEU A 81 -4.17 22.38 1.13
CA LEU A 81 -3.70 21.78 -0.11
C LEU A 81 -4.36 22.46 -1.32
N ARG A 82 -3.58 22.71 -2.38
CA ARG A 82 -4.08 23.33 -3.61
C ARG A 82 -4.40 22.32 -4.72
N VAL A 83 -3.91 21.07 -4.59
CA VAL A 83 -4.05 20.00 -5.57
C VAL A 83 -4.32 18.68 -4.88
N PRO A 84 -4.83 17.67 -5.60
CA PRO A 84 -5.08 16.34 -5.05
C PRO A 84 -3.86 15.70 -4.42
N LEU A 85 -4.05 15.11 -3.25
CA LEU A 85 -3.13 14.23 -2.56
C LEU A 85 -3.83 12.92 -2.23
N LEU A 86 -3.30 11.80 -2.70
CA LEU A 86 -3.71 10.47 -2.30
C LEU A 86 -2.55 9.81 -1.53
N ALA A 87 -2.83 9.37 -0.29
CA ALA A 87 -1.88 8.64 0.52
C ALA A 87 -2.28 7.15 0.57
N ILE A 88 -1.33 6.25 0.34
CA ILE A 88 -1.48 4.81 0.49
C ILE A 88 -0.65 4.38 1.68
N ILE A 89 -1.26 3.71 2.63
CA ILE A 89 -0.67 3.32 3.91
C ILE A 89 -0.88 1.82 4.11
N THR A 90 0.19 1.07 4.27
CA THR A 90 0.13 -0.35 4.64
C THR A 90 -0.05 -0.51 6.15
N GLU A 91 -0.33 -1.72 6.63
CA GLU A 91 -0.37 -1.96 8.07
C GLU A 91 0.97 -1.69 8.75
N THR A 92 2.09 -2.04 8.12
CA THR A 92 3.43 -1.74 8.66
C THR A 92 3.61 -0.25 8.90
N ASP A 93 3.23 0.56 7.90
CA ASP A 93 3.35 2.02 7.99
C ASP A 93 2.45 2.60 9.06
N LEU A 94 1.24 2.03 9.19
CA LEU A 94 0.21 2.48 10.12
C LEU A 94 0.65 2.25 11.57
N PHE A 95 1.18 1.05 11.87
CA PHE A 95 1.56 0.68 13.24
C PHE A 95 2.95 1.20 13.59
N GLY A 96 3.84 1.29 12.63
CA GLY A 96 5.22 1.68 12.85
C GLY A 96 6.11 0.47 13.20
N GLY A 97 6.82 0.52 14.32
CA GLY A 97 7.81 -0.45 14.72
C GLY A 97 9.23 0.00 14.39
N VAL A 98 9.54 0.15 13.12
CA VAL A 98 10.81 0.75 12.66
C VAL A 98 10.85 2.25 12.89
N ARG A 99 9.69 2.91 12.80
CA ARG A 99 9.47 4.34 13.00
C ARG A 99 8.13 4.57 13.66
N HIS A 100 7.87 5.81 14.08
CA HIS A 100 6.57 6.21 14.60
C HIS A 100 5.50 6.03 13.52
N GLY A 101 4.44 5.27 13.83
CA GLY A 101 3.43 4.87 12.86
C GLY A 101 2.59 6.04 12.34
N TYR A 102 2.07 5.88 11.11
CA TYR A 102 1.16 6.85 10.51
C TYR A 102 -0.14 7.04 11.30
N TYR A 103 -0.55 6.08 12.12
CA TYR A 103 -1.71 6.19 12.99
C TYR A 103 -1.78 7.53 13.72
N PHE A 104 -0.64 8.02 14.21
CA PHE A 104 -0.54 9.29 14.96
C PHE A 104 -0.53 10.53 14.05
N ALA A 105 -0.45 10.34 12.73
CA ALA A 105 -0.53 11.38 11.73
C ALA A 105 -1.81 11.31 10.89
N ARG A 106 -2.78 10.46 11.27
CA ARG A 106 -4.08 10.33 10.60
C ARG A 106 -4.80 11.66 10.53
N GLN A 107 -5.44 11.90 9.41
CA GLN A 107 -6.28 13.06 9.14
C GLN A 107 -7.55 12.61 8.41
N PRO A 108 -8.68 13.28 8.61
CA PRO A 108 -9.89 12.98 7.86
C PRO A 108 -9.70 13.37 6.38
N ASP A 109 -10.32 12.60 5.51
CA ASP A 109 -10.47 12.94 4.10
C ASP A 109 -11.11 14.32 3.94
N ASN A 110 -10.71 15.05 2.91
CA ASN A 110 -11.28 16.34 2.57
C ASN A 110 -11.33 16.55 1.05
N GLN A 111 -11.60 17.75 0.58
CA GLN A 111 -11.70 18.04 -0.86
C GLN A 111 -10.41 17.76 -1.66
N TRP A 112 -9.23 17.70 -0.99
CA TRP A 112 -7.92 17.52 -1.63
C TRP A 112 -7.12 16.35 -1.08
N LEU A 113 -7.58 15.69 -0.01
CA LEU A 113 -6.90 14.57 0.63
C LEU A 113 -7.78 13.32 0.60
N ARG A 114 -7.19 12.20 0.20
CA ARG A 114 -7.69 10.83 0.41
C ARG A 114 -6.60 9.98 1.04
N VAL A 115 -7.00 9.13 1.97
CA VAL A 115 -6.11 8.18 2.61
C VAL A 115 -6.68 6.78 2.43
N TRP A 116 -5.88 5.89 1.85
CA TRP A 116 -6.19 4.49 1.68
C TRP A 116 -5.30 3.64 2.57
N GLU A 117 -5.85 3.06 3.61
CA GLU A 117 -5.16 2.11 4.48
C GLU A 117 -5.47 0.70 4.00
N ILE A 118 -4.44 -0.11 3.76
CA ILE A 118 -4.55 -1.44 3.12
C ILE A 118 -4.38 -2.53 4.17
N PRO A 119 -5.47 -3.21 4.59
CA PRO A 119 -5.41 -4.32 5.53
C PRO A 119 -4.60 -5.49 4.95
N GLY A 120 -3.85 -6.18 5.81
CA GLY A 120 -3.07 -7.35 5.45
C GLY A 120 -1.85 -7.07 4.57
N ALA A 121 -1.54 -5.80 4.25
CA ALA A 121 -0.39 -5.43 3.44
C ALA A 121 0.80 -5.00 4.30
N ALA A 122 2.01 -5.40 3.91
CA ALA A 122 3.25 -4.95 4.50
C ALA A 122 3.87 -3.80 3.68
N HIS A 123 4.82 -3.07 4.30
CA HIS A 123 5.58 -2.00 3.66
C HIS A 123 6.29 -2.47 2.39
N ALA A 124 6.87 -3.67 2.47
CA ALA A 124 7.45 -4.39 1.34
C ALA A 124 7.03 -5.85 1.40
N ASP A 125 7.05 -6.52 0.27
CA ASP A 125 6.72 -7.93 0.11
C ASP A 125 7.67 -8.61 -0.88
N ASN A 126 7.44 -9.88 -1.13
CA ASN A 126 8.30 -10.63 -2.05
C ASN A 126 8.19 -10.13 -3.50
N TYR A 127 7.02 -9.66 -3.93
CA TYR A 127 6.84 -9.03 -5.24
C TYR A 127 7.74 -7.81 -5.40
N THR A 128 7.81 -6.96 -4.38
CA THR A 128 8.59 -5.72 -4.38
C THR A 128 10.08 -5.95 -4.71
N ILE A 129 10.66 -7.07 -4.23
CA ILE A 129 12.10 -7.36 -4.44
C ILE A 129 12.37 -8.27 -5.63
N GLN A 130 11.44 -9.14 -6.02
CA GLN A 130 11.68 -10.13 -7.08
C GLN A 130 11.11 -9.74 -8.43
N VAL A 131 9.92 -9.19 -8.48
CA VAL A 131 9.16 -8.96 -9.72
C VAL A 131 9.06 -7.49 -10.08
N ALA A 132 8.76 -6.61 -9.13
CA ALA A 132 8.55 -5.18 -9.39
C ALA A 132 9.69 -4.50 -10.19
N PRO A 133 10.98 -4.83 -9.99
CA PRO A 133 12.07 -4.22 -10.75
C PRO A 133 12.08 -4.57 -12.25
N ILE A 134 11.41 -5.65 -12.64
CA ILE A 134 11.40 -6.17 -14.03
C ILE A 134 10.00 -6.16 -14.64
N ASP A 135 8.96 -5.92 -13.83
CA ASP A 135 7.58 -5.89 -14.31
C ASP A 135 7.29 -4.61 -15.08
N THR A 136 6.99 -4.76 -16.34
CA THR A 136 6.56 -3.68 -17.25
C THR A 136 5.05 -3.64 -17.45
N GLY A 137 4.27 -4.32 -16.58
CA GLY A 137 2.83 -4.53 -16.70
C GLY A 137 2.48 -5.77 -17.55
N SER A 138 3.43 -6.66 -17.77
CA SER A 138 3.26 -7.90 -18.55
C SER A 138 4.13 -9.04 -18.02
N ALA A 139 4.38 -9.07 -16.71
CA ALA A 139 5.09 -10.18 -16.08
C ALA A 139 4.30 -11.49 -16.31
N PRO A 140 4.99 -12.61 -16.61
CA PRO A 140 4.34 -13.91 -16.72
C PRO A 140 3.62 -14.28 -15.42
N LEU A 141 2.43 -14.91 -15.52
CA LEU A 141 1.67 -15.33 -14.36
C LEU A 141 2.47 -16.20 -13.40
N ASP A 142 3.30 -17.11 -13.93
CA ASP A 142 4.17 -18.00 -13.12
C ASP A 142 5.14 -17.20 -12.23
N ASP A 143 5.68 -16.09 -12.72
CA ASP A 143 6.57 -15.21 -11.94
C ASP A 143 5.78 -14.49 -10.83
N ILE A 144 4.56 -14.06 -11.12
CA ILE A 144 3.65 -13.42 -10.14
C ILE A 144 3.24 -14.45 -9.07
N VAL A 145 2.87 -15.68 -9.46
CA VAL A 145 2.55 -16.76 -8.52
C VAL A 145 3.75 -17.08 -7.63
N ALA A 146 4.96 -17.15 -8.20
CA ALA A 146 6.17 -17.39 -7.42
C ALA A 146 6.47 -16.25 -6.42
N ALA A 147 6.21 -15.00 -6.81
CA ALA A 147 6.40 -13.84 -5.93
C ALA A 147 5.43 -13.83 -4.74
N TYR A 148 4.23 -14.37 -4.93
CA TYR A 148 3.22 -14.44 -3.87
C TYR A 148 3.14 -15.83 -3.20
N ALA A 149 4.09 -16.71 -3.46
CA ALA A 149 4.21 -17.97 -2.72
C ALA A 149 4.72 -17.72 -1.29
N PRO A 150 4.20 -18.44 -0.28
CA PRO A 150 4.72 -18.34 1.08
C PRO A 150 6.22 -18.63 1.14
N THR A 151 7.01 -17.70 1.66
CA THR A 151 8.46 -17.86 1.83
C THR A 151 8.93 -17.28 3.15
N ASN A 152 9.91 -17.93 3.77
CA ASN A 152 10.65 -17.42 4.92
C ASN A 152 12.09 -17.03 4.55
N MET A 153 12.39 -16.94 3.25
CA MET A 153 13.70 -16.50 2.76
C MET A 153 13.62 -15.01 2.38
N LEU A 154 14.43 -14.19 3.04
CA LEU A 154 14.52 -12.76 2.77
C LEU A 154 15.99 -12.41 2.47
N MET A 155 16.28 -11.99 1.22
CA MET A 155 17.62 -11.59 0.78
C MET A 155 18.73 -12.62 1.13
N GLY A 156 18.40 -13.91 1.03
CA GLY A 156 19.32 -15.01 1.35
C GLY A 156 19.38 -15.40 2.83
N GLN A 157 18.64 -14.75 3.70
CA GLN A 157 18.52 -15.08 5.13
C GLN A 157 17.22 -15.85 5.35
N GLN A 158 17.29 -16.96 6.08
CA GLN A 158 16.11 -17.70 6.55
C GLN A 158 15.58 -17.08 7.84
N LEU A 159 14.29 -16.74 7.84
CA LEU A 159 13.56 -16.20 8.99
C LEU A 159 12.81 -17.31 9.73
N GLY A 160 12.41 -17.03 10.97
CA GLY A 160 11.57 -17.91 11.78
C GLY A 160 10.07 -17.91 11.39
N HIS A 161 9.67 -17.05 10.46
CA HIS A 161 8.28 -16.88 9.99
C HIS A 161 8.25 -16.65 8.48
N TYR A 162 7.09 -16.80 7.85
CA TYR A 162 6.89 -16.37 6.47
C TYR A 162 6.74 -14.84 6.41
N ILE A 163 7.39 -14.20 5.45
CA ILE A 163 7.13 -12.79 5.12
C ILE A 163 5.74 -12.64 4.51
N ASN A 164 5.23 -11.43 4.45
CA ASN A 164 3.96 -11.12 3.83
C ASN A 164 3.99 -11.48 2.34
N PHE A 165 2.98 -12.21 1.88
CA PHE A 165 2.82 -12.64 0.50
C PHE A 165 1.44 -12.23 -0.08
N ALA A 166 0.83 -11.21 0.49
CA ALA A 166 -0.48 -10.74 0.07
C ALA A 166 -0.40 -9.82 -1.16
N PRO A 167 -1.10 -10.11 -2.27
CA PRO A 167 -0.99 -9.35 -3.51
C PRO A 167 -1.64 -7.96 -3.48
N GLN A 168 -2.50 -7.66 -2.51
CA GLN A 168 -3.33 -6.44 -2.52
C GLN A 168 -2.53 -5.14 -2.57
N HIS A 169 -1.32 -5.10 -2.02
CA HIS A 169 -0.50 -3.89 -2.04
C HIS A 169 -0.24 -3.42 -3.48
N HIS A 170 0.21 -4.34 -4.34
CA HIS A 170 0.48 -4.09 -5.75
C HIS A 170 -0.76 -3.55 -6.49
N TYR A 171 -1.88 -4.28 -6.44
CA TYR A 171 -3.07 -3.93 -7.22
C TYR A 171 -3.76 -2.65 -6.71
N VAL A 172 -3.76 -2.42 -5.39
CA VAL A 172 -4.29 -1.18 -4.82
C VAL A 172 -3.41 0.02 -5.17
N ALA A 173 -2.08 -0.14 -5.22
CA ALA A 173 -1.17 0.93 -5.64
C ALA A 173 -1.40 1.35 -7.10
N GLN A 174 -1.64 0.40 -8.01
CA GLN A 174 -2.01 0.68 -9.39
C GLN A 174 -3.34 1.45 -9.48
N ALA A 175 -4.36 0.99 -8.75
CA ALA A 175 -5.65 1.66 -8.71
C ALA A 175 -5.56 3.08 -8.14
N ALA A 176 -4.73 3.29 -7.11
CA ALA A 176 -4.50 4.60 -6.52
C ALA A 176 -3.85 5.57 -7.49
N LEU A 177 -2.84 5.14 -8.24
CA LEU A 177 -2.20 5.98 -9.26
C LEU A 177 -3.21 6.36 -10.36
N ALA A 178 -4.03 5.41 -10.81
CA ALA A 178 -5.08 5.67 -11.80
C ALA A 178 -6.14 6.62 -11.27
N ALA A 179 -6.58 6.45 -10.01
CA ALA A 179 -7.55 7.33 -9.37
C ALA A 179 -7.02 8.75 -9.18
N LEU A 180 -5.76 8.91 -8.75
CA LEU A 180 -5.12 10.22 -8.65
C LEU A 180 -5.00 10.91 -10.01
N ASN A 181 -4.56 10.17 -11.05
CA ASN A 181 -4.49 10.71 -12.41
C ASN A 181 -5.86 11.21 -12.91
N ARG A 182 -6.93 10.44 -12.67
CA ARG A 182 -8.29 10.88 -12.98
C ARG A 182 -8.66 12.13 -12.20
N TRP A 183 -8.40 12.17 -10.89
CA TRP A 183 -8.69 13.32 -10.03
C TRP A 183 -8.00 14.59 -10.53
N VAL A 184 -6.70 14.51 -10.83
CA VAL A 184 -5.93 15.64 -11.38
C VAL A 184 -6.52 16.14 -12.71
N ARG A 185 -6.99 15.24 -13.57
CA ARG A 185 -7.48 15.59 -14.91
C ARG A 185 -8.92 16.08 -14.95
N THR A 186 -9.76 15.57 -14.07
CA THR A 186 -11.23 15.80 -14.14
C THR A 186 -11.77 16.57 -12.94
N GLY A 187 -11.03 16.66 -11.86
CA GLY A 187 -11.49 17.20 -10.58
C GLY A 187 -12.35 16.22 -9.77
N GLU A 188 -12.63 15.01 -10.27
CA GLU A 188 -13.38 13.97 -9.56
C GLU A 188 -12.49 13.33 -8.50
N PRO A 189 -12.80 13.45 -7.21
CA PRO A 189 -11.95 12.89 -6.14
C PRO A 189 -11.83 11.37 -6.24
N ALA A 190 -10.66 10.84 -5.85
CA ALA A 190 -10.51 9.42 -5.63
C ALA A 190 -11.53 8.89 -4.62
N PRO A 191 -11.95 7.62 -4.68
CA PRO A 191 -12.87 7.03 -3.72
C PRO A 191 -12.39 7.20 -2.28
N GLY A 192 -13.32 7.47 -1.36
CA GLY A 192 -13.04 7.43 0.08
C GLY A 192 -13.04 6.00 0.59
N ALA A 193 -12.17 5.70 1.54
CA ALA A 193 -12.13 4.43 2.26
C ALA A 193 -12.28 4.66 3.77
N ALA A 194 -12.84 3.68 4.48
CA ALA A 194 -12.75 3.65 5.93
C ALA A 194 -11.29 3.45 6.36
N CYS A 195 -10.92 3.96 7.52
CA CYS A 195 -9.62 3.63 8.12
C CYS A 195 -9.64 2.20 8.71
N ILE A 196 -8.49 1.53 8.77
CA ILE A 196 -8.33 0.28 9.53
C ILE A 196 -8.76 0.53 10.98
N LYS A 197 -9.57 -0.37 11.52
CA LYS A 197 -10.09 -0.26 12.88
C LYS A 197 -9.00 -0.58 13.89
N MET A 198 -8.79 0.33 14.83
CA MET A 198 -7.70 0.26 15.81
C MET A 198 -8.22 0.17 17.23
N THR A 199 -7.45 -0.46 18.11
CA THR A 199 -7.69 -0.42 19.56
C THR A 199 -7.41 0.98 20.12
N GLU A 200 -8.19 1.39 21.12
CA GLU A 200 -8.01 2.66 21.82
C GLU A 200 -7.08 2.45 23.04
N THR A 201 -5.78 2.28 22.78
CA THR A 201 -4.74 2.07 23.81
C THR A 201 -3.54 2.97 23.53
N ASP A 202 -2.61 3.08 24.50
CA ASP A 202 -1.35 3.81 24.32
C ASP A 202 -0.44 3.19 23.26
N GLN A 203 -0.64 1.91 22.96
CA GLN A 203 -0.01 1.18 21.86
C GLN A 203 -1.13 0.62 20.96
N PRO A 204 -1.64 1.42 20.02
CA PRO A 204 -2.76 1.00 19.17
C PRO A 204 -2.34 -0.14 18.24
N GLY A 205 -3.17 -1.15 18.17
CA GLY A 205 -3.05 -2.29 17.25
C GLY A 205 -4.33 -2.48 16.47
N PRO A 206 -4.32 -3.29 15.40
CA PRO A 206 -5.52 -3.53 14.60
C PRO A 206 -6.56 -4.31 15.39
N ILE A 207 -7.83 -4.00 15.17
CA ILE A 207 -8.92 -4.88 15.58
C ILE A 207 -9.07 -5.93 14.49
N LEU A 208 -8.86 -7.20 14.86
CA LEU A 208 -8.87 -8.33 13.94
C LEU A 208 -10.24 -8.98 13.84
N ASP A 209 -10.53 -9.58 12.71
CA ASP A 209 -11.68 -10.45 12.51
C ASP A 209 -11.42 -11.89 13.05
N ALA A 210 -12.38 -12.79 12.83
CA ALA A 210 -12.27 -14.18 13.27
C ALA A 210 -11.16 -14.99 12.54
N ASN A 211 -10.64 -14.50 11.43
CA ASN A 211 -9.57 -15.10 10.64
C ASN A 211 -8.20 -14.45 10.94
N GLY A 212 -8.17 -13.45 11.83
CA GLY A 212 -6.95 -12.74 12.22
C GLY A 212 -6.52 -11.65 11.25
N LEU A 213 -7.44 -11.14 10.41
CA LEU A 213 -7.21 -10.05 9.48
C LEU A 213 -7.79 -8.73 10.03
N ALA A 214 -7.15 -7.61 9.72
CA ALA A 214 -7.61 -6.30 10.18
C ALA A 214 -8.97 -5.93 9.59
N GLN A 215 -9.81 -5.33 10.43
CA GLN A 215 -11.15 -4.89 10.06
C GLN A 215 -11.11 -3.50 9.41
N GLU A 216 -12.04 -3.24 8.50
CA GLU A 216 -12.17 -2.00 7.74
C GLU A 216 -10.96 -1.72 6.84
N GLY A 217 -10.65 -0.48 6.48
CA GLY A 217 -9.66 -0.13 5.47
C GLY A 217 -10.15 -0.36 4.03
N VAL A 218 -9.22 -0.33 3.08
CA VAL A 218 -9.48 -0.69 1.69
C VAL A 218 -9.74 -2.18 1.57
N ARG A 219 -10.98 -2.56 1.32
CA ARG A 219 -11.38 -3.96 1.24
C ARG A 219 -10.99 -4.57 -0.11
N THR A 220 -10.33 -5.71 -0.04
CA THR A 220 -9.87 -6.48 -1.21
C THR A 220 -10.28 -7.95 -1.08
N PRO A 221 -10.33 -8.72 -2.16
CA PRO A 221 -10.72 -10.13 -2.09
C PRO A 221 -9.81 -10.97 -1.20
N TRP A 222 -8.51 -10.63 -1.06
CA TRP A 222 -7.59 -11.37 -0.19
C TRP A 222 -7.85 -11.17 1.31
N VAL A 223 -8.59 -10.13 1.68
CA VAL A 223 -8.99 -9.86 3.07
C VAL A 223 -10.42 -10.35 3.33
N ASP A 224 -11.31 -10.24 2.33
CA ASP A 224 -12.71 -10.64 2.47
C ASP A 224 -12.94 -12.14 2.26
N VAL A 225 -12.09 -12.78 1.45
CA VAL A 225 -12.14 -14.21 1.09
C VAL A 225 -10.72 -14.81 1.20
N PRO A 226 -10.17 -14.86 2.44
CA PRO A 226 -8.76 -15.17 2.64
C PRO A 226 -8.46 -16.66 2.57
N ILE A 227 -7.27 -17.01 2.06
CA ILE A 227 -6.65 -18.34 2.18
C ILE A 227 -5.44 -18.33 3.12
N ALA A 228 -5.14 -17.17 3.68
CA ALA A 228 -4.04 -16.97 4.59
C ALA A 228 -4.36 -15.82 5.54
N ARG A 229 -3.72 -15.80 6.69
CA ARG A 229 -3.62 -14.62 7.54
C ARG A 229 -2.37 -13.84 7.14
N THR A 230 -2.54 -12.62 6.64
CA THR A 230 -1.44 -11.73 6.29
C THR A 230 -1.52 -10.45 7.11
N SER A 231 -0.37 -9.92 7.49
CA SER A 231 -0.27 -8.71 8.30
C SER A 231 0.96 -7.89 7.93
N GLY A 232 0.85 -6.58 8.10
CA GLY A 232 1.99 -5.67 8.07
C GLY A 232 2.88 -5.74 9.30
N VAL A 233 2.46 -6.47 10.34
CA VAL A 233 3.27 -6.67 11.54
C VAL A 233 4.20 -7.84 11.31
N GLY A 234 5.51 -7.57 11.28
CA GLY A 234 6.58 -8.58 11.20
C GLY A 234 7.10 -8.97 12.58
N ALA A 235 8.00 -9.96 12.61
CA ALA A 235 8.71 -10.30 13.82
C ALA A 235 9.85 -9.30 14.10
N GLU A 236 10.16 -9.06 15.38
CA GLU A 236 11.22 -8.13 15.80
C GLU A 236 12.65 -8.71 15.66
N GLU A 237 12.90 -9.53 14.62
CA GLU A 237 14.20 -10.14 14.36
C GLU A 237 15.20 -9.14 13.75
N SER A 238 14.70 -8.25 12.91
CA SER A 238 15.48 -7.18 12.27
C SER A 238 14.57 -6.11 11.68
N VAL A 239 15.13 -4.93 11.36
CA VAL A 239 14.41 -3.86 10.66
C VAL A 239 13.83 -4.39 9.34
N MET A 240 14.58 -5.22 8.61
CA MET A 240 14.11 -5.80 7.35
C MET A 240 12.93 -6.75 7.58
N SER A 241 12.97 -7.64 8.57
CA SER A 241 11.84 -8.53 8.85
C SER A 241 10.59 -7.75 9.27
N MET A 242 10.75 -6.65 10.00
CA MET A 242 9.63 -5.79 10.39
C MET A 242 8.93 -5.14 9.20
N ILE A 243 9.66 -4.68 8.19
CA ILE A 243 9.05 -4.01 7.01
C ILE A 243 8.43 -5.00 6.02
N PHE A 244 8.80 -6.28 6.08
CA PHE A 244 8.21 -7.34 5.25
C PHE A 244 7.00 -8.02 5.89
N GLY A 245 6.59 -7.60 7.07
CA GLY A 245 5.39 -8.11 7.72
C GLY A 245 5.43 -9.62 7.96
N SER A 246 4.26 -10.23 7.98
CA SER A 246 4.11 -11.68 8.18
C SER A 246 2.96 -12.25 7.37
N GLY A 247 3.03 -13.57 7.09
CA GLY A 247 1.98 -14.32 6.45
C GLY A 247 1.89 -15.75 7.00
N GLU A 248 0.71 -16.28 7.10
CA GLU A 248 0.44 -17.64 7.57
C GLU A 248 -0.66 -18.28 6.71
N PRO A 249 -0.32 -19.23 5.83
CA PRO A 249 -1.33 -19.97 5.08
C PRO A 249 -2.30 -20.69 6.02
N PHE A 250 -3.58 -20.72 5.69
CA PHE A 250 -4.55 -21.51 6.45
C PHE A 250 -4.34 -22.99 6.19
N ASP A 251 -4.52 -23.79 7.25
CA ASP A 251 -4.51 -25.24 7.14
C ASP A 251 -5.78 -25.78 6.46
N ALA A 252 -5.73 -27.05 6.04
CA ALA A 252 -6.85 -27.71 5.35
C ALA A 252 -8.14 -27.71 6.18
N THR A 253 -8.06 -27.75 7.52
CA THR A 253 -9.22 -27.69 8.41
C THR A 253 -9.90 -26.32 8.36
N THR A 254 -9.11 -25.26 8.41
CA THR A 254 -9.59 -23.89 8.30
C THR A 254 -10.20 -23.62 6.92
N LEU A 255 -9.51 -24.03 5.85
CA LEU A 255 -10.01 -23.89 4.47
C LEU A 255 -11.29 -24.69 4.26
N GLY A 256 -11.39 -25.93 4.74
CA GLY A 256 -12.62 -26.74 4.66
C GLY A 256 -13.79 -26.15 5.46
N ARG A 257 -13.52 -25.40 6.54
CA ARG A 257 -14.54 -24.65 7.27
C ARG A 257 -15.01 -23.39 6.54
N LEU A 258 -14.07 -22.68 5.92
CA LEU A 258 -14.36 -21.42 5.20
C LEU A 258 -15.02 -21.69 3.84
N TYR A 259 -14.54 -22.74 3.16
CA TYR A 259 -14.93 -23.10 1.78
C TYR A 259 -15.27 -24.59 1.69
N PRO A 260 -16.39 -25.06 2.27
CA PRO A 260 -16.77 -26.48 2.24
C PRO A 260 -16.97 -27.04 0.83
N GLY A 261 -17.27 -26.20 -0.16
CA GLY A 261 -17.32 -26.54 -1.58
C GLY A 261 -15.95 -26.50 -2.30
N GLY A 262 -14.86 -26.32 -1.55
CA GLY A 262 -13.48 -26.30 -2.06
C GLY A 262 -13.20 -25.13 -3.00
N THR A 263 -12.32 -25.36 -3.97
CA THR A 263 -11.86 -24.35 -4.94
C THR A 263 -12.99 -23.63 -5.66
N THR A 264 -14.07 -24.34 -6.00
CA THR A 264 -15.23 -23.76 -6.70
C THR A 264 -15.94 -22.71 -5.85
N GLU A 265 -16.16 -22.98 -4.57
CA GLU A 265 -16.81 -22.03 -3.65
C GLU A 265 -15.89 -20.86 -3.35
N TYR A 266 -14.59 -21.13 -3.11
CA TYR A 266 -13.60 -20.08 -2.92
C TYR A 266 -13.56 -19.10 -4.10
N LEU A 267 -13.38 -19.61 -5.34
CA LEU A 267 -13.31 -18.75 -6.53
C LEU A 267 -14.61 -18.01 -6.79
N GLY A 268 -15.77 -18.61 -6.50
CA GLY A 268 -17.04 -17.94 -6.58
C GLY A 268 -17.14 -16.75 -5.62
N SER A 269 -16.79 -16.94 -4.36
CA SER A 269 -16.78 -15.90 -3.32
C SER A 269 -15.73 -14.83 -3.61
N PHE A 270 -14.53 -15.25 -4.02
CA PHE A 270 -13.42 -14.36 -4.37
C PHE A 270 -13.79 -13.46 -5.57
N THR A 271 -14.46 -14.00 -6.58
CA THR A 271 -14.94 -13.24 -7.74
C THR A 271 -15.90 -12.13 -7.30
N VAL A 272 -16.84 -12.42 -6.41
CA VAL A 272 -17.79 -11.42 -5.90
C VAL A 272 -17.06 -10.31 -5.12
N ALA A 273 -16.12 -10.67 -4.28
CA ALA A 273 -15.31 -9.70 -3.52
C ALA A 273 -14.44 -8.85 -4.45
N LEU A 274 -13.83 -9.47 -5.48
CA LEU A 274 -13.04 -8.77 -6.49
C LEU A 274 -13.89 -7.76 -7.28
N ASP A 275 -15.05 -8.18 -7.76
CA ASP A 275 -15.95 -7.29 -8.50
C ASP A 275 -16.44 -6.13 -7.62
N THR A 276 -16.63 -6.35 -6.33
CA THR A 276 -16.95 -5.29 -5.35
C THR A 276 -15.80 -4.30 -5.20
N ALA A 277 -14.55 -4.78 -5.08
CA ALA A 277 -13.36 -3.92 -4.97
C ALA A 277 -13.14 -3.10 -6.26
N ILE A 278 -13.40 -3.69 -7.44
CA ILE A 278 -13.34 -3.00 -8.73
C ILE A 278 -14.42 -1.91 -8.82
N GLN A 279 -15.66 -2.22 -8.45
CA GLN A 279 -16.76 -1.25 -8.44
C GLN A 279 -16.50 -0.09 -7.48
N SER A 280 -15.84 -0.36 -6.35
CA SER A 280 -15.42 0.63 -5.37
C SER A 280 -14.21 1.46 -5.83
N GLY A 281 -13.53 1.07 -6.90
CA GLY A 281 -12.38 1.77 -7.48
C GLY A 281 -11.06 1.49 -6.77
N PHE A 282 -10.98 0.44 -5.95
CA PHE A 282 -9.77 0.03 -5.22
C PHE A 282 -8.92 -1.00 -5.97
N ILE A 283 -9.45 -1.58 -7.04
CA ILE A 283 -8.75 -2.46 -7.98
C ILE A 283 -9.15 -2.04 -9.40
N LEU A 284 -8.23 -2.13 -10.36
CA LEU A 284 -8.51 -1.81 -11.75
C LEU A 284 -9.26 -2.96 -12.43
N ALA A 285 -10.25 -2.64 -13.25
CA ALA A 285 -10.95 -3.64 -14.05
C ALA A 285 -10.02 -4.37 -15.04
N ALA A 286 -8.91 -3.74 -15.43
CA ALA A 286 -7.91 -4.34 -16.31
C ALA A 286 -7.20 -5.54 -15.65
N ASP A 287 -7.04 -5.52 -14.32
CA ASP A 287 -6.30 -6.56 -13.58
C ASP A 287 -7.18 -7.77 -13.22
N ARG A 288 -8.50 -7.68 -13.49
CA ARG A 288 -9.48 -8.69 -13.07
C ARG A 288 -9.12 -10.11 -13.51
N ALA A 289 -8.71 -10.28 -14.77
CA ALA A 289 -8.41 -11.61 -15.32
C ALA A 289 -7.19 -12.22 -14.64
N GLU A 290 -6.11 -11.46 -14.53
CA GLU A 290 -4.87 -11.87 -13.87
C GLU A 290 -5.10 -12.22 -12.39
N ILE A 291 -5.86 -11.40 -11.65
CA ILE A 291 -6.20 -11.65 -10.25
C ILE A 291 -6.97 -12.96 -10.07
N LEU A 292 -7.91 -13.28 -10.97
CA LEU A 292 -8.65 -14.55 -10.90
C LEU A 292 -7.77 -15.75 -11.24
N GLU A 293 -6.86 -15.62 -12.20
CA GLU A 293 -5.88 -16.66 -12.52
C GLU A 293 -4.91 -16.89 -11.36
N LEU A 294 -4.43 -15.79 -10.75
CA LEU A 294 -3.59 -15.83 -9.54
C LEU A 294 -4.32 -16.51 -8.37
N ALA A 295 -5.57 -16.14 -8.12
CA ALA A 295 -6.38 -16.75 -7.07
C ALA A 295 -6.59 -18.26 -7.29
N ALA A 296 -6.82 -18.68 -8.53
CA ALA A 296 -6.95 -20.09 -8.87
C ALA A 296 -5.64 -20.87 -8.70
N ALA A 297 -4.51 -20.25 -9.09
CA ALA A 297 -3.19 -20.88 -8.99
C ALA A 297 -2.64 -20.97 -7.56
N THR A 298 -3.11 -20.09 -6.66
CA THR A 298 -2.60 -20.03 -5.26
C THR A 298 -3.52 -20.73 -4.25
N TYR A 299 -4.71 -21.15 -4.63
CA TYR A 299 -5.58 -21.95 -3.73
C TYR A 299 -4.94 -23.32 -3.46
N PRO A 300 -4.73 -23.74 -2.20
CA PRO A 300 -4.15 -25.04 -1.87
C PRO A 300 -5.08 -26.19 -2.29
N GLU A 301 -4.54 -27.20 -2.96
CA GLU A 301 -5.25 -28.42 -3.34
C GLU A 301 -5.53 -29.36 -2.14
#